data_2cf7d61bcde0e9a3db45aa4dee2b2490
#
_entry.id   2cf7d61bcde0e9a3db45aa4dee2b2490
#
_cell.length_a   1.000
_cell.length_b   1.000
_cell.length_c   1.000
_cell.angle_alpha   90.00
_cell.angle_beta   90.00
_cell.angle_gamma   90.00
#
_symmetry.space_group_name_H-M   'P 1'
#
loop_
_entity.id
_entity.type
_entity.pdbx_description
1 polymer ?
#
loop_
_entity_poly.entity_id
_entity_poly.type
_entity_poly.pdbx_seq_one_letter_code
_entity_poly.pdbx_strand_id
1 'polypeptide(L)'
;MSSRCKRLATALTLFCCALLLTGCAKTVEFSGGKITETATDIRIVLQPGETALLDALPALKTADLRGSVCYDEIMAWAEKHPEVAVSYSVALPGDIAVDSSEESVDLPAPGGDAEALAGQLRFLPSLKTVSFGGGGAVLSSDELALLCAARPDIQFECSFSLFGQTCSPSDLSLDLTGAARADAEELLSVLPALHGLKTVQLGDEESSPKLDFESIAMLQKARPDVAFNFAFTLYGREFTTRDTEIDIDHVPVDDDGAAVAAAMVCMSELSYLDMDSCGVDNEHMAAIRDSFPNADVVWRVWFGGTYSVRTDVEKILASRPSVGGEMTPEHTDALKYCTKLKYLDVGHNPAMTDISFLSHTPELEVAVLSISGWSDASPIADCPKLEYLEIQSTYVTDLTPLSGLKELRHLNIANLPELTDISPLYSLTKLERLWVGCIDPVPEAQIEAMQAAVPGCVINTTTYDPTAGGWRWTGTDDKTGAPIRDPRYDLLIEQFGYEEGAFAYSWLDPEY
;
A
#
# COMPACT_ATOMS: atom_id res chain seq x y z
N MET A 1 -56.72 47.49 -77.05
CA MET A 1 -55.85 46.30 -77.16
C MET A 1 -55.35 45.96 -75.76
N SER A 2 -55.69 44.83 -75.37
CA SER A 2 -55.98 44.27 -74.10
C SER A 2 -54.73 44.00 -73.21
N SER A 3 -54.92 44.18 -71.93
CA SER A 3 -54.03 43.94 -70.78
C SER A 3 -53.39 42.53 -70.71
N ARG A 4 -53.59 41.65 -71.66
CA ARG A 4 -53.02 40.27 -71.70
C ARG A 4 -51.61 40.14 -72.32
N CYS A 5 -51.16 41.16 -73.10
CA CYS A 5 -49.81 41.08 -73.70
C CYS A 5 -48.69 41.55 -72.77
N LYS A 6 -48.98 42.28 -71.64
CA LYS A 6 -47.97 42.73 -70.71
C LYS A 6 -47.62 41.70 -69.62
N ARG A 7 -48.48 40.65 -69.37
CA ARG A 7 -48.21 39.57 -68.42
C ARG A 7 -47.39 38.40 -68.97
N LEU A 8 -47.33 38.21 -70.29
CA LEU A 8 -46.53 37.18 -70.93
C LEU A 8 -45.03 37.60 -71.08
N ALA A 9 -44.74 38.89 -71.22
CA ALA A 9 -43.37 39.35 -71.34
C ALA A 9 -42.63 39.37 -70.02
N THR A 10 -43.35 39.54 -68.85
CA THR A 10 -42.74 39.53 -67.50
C THR A 10 -42.54 38.09 -66.96
N ALA A 11 -43.36 37.13 -67.43
CA ALA A 11 -43.20 35.73 -67.08
C ALA A 11 -42.04 35.03 -67.82
N LEU A 12 -41.76 35.46 -69.06
CA LEU A 12 -40.65 34.90 -69.82
C LEU A 12 -39.28 35.46 -69.45
N THR A 13 -39.22 36.68 -68.91
CA THR A 13 -37.98 37.29 -68.36
C THR A 13 -37.62 36.76 -66.99
N LEU A 14 -38.62 36.39 -66.19
CA LEU A 14 -38.36 35.73 -64.85
C LEU A 14 -38.01 34.26 -65.01
N PHE A 15 -38.42 33.56 -66.06
CA PHE A 15 -38.06 32.16 -66.33
C PHE A 15 -36.68 32.05 -67.02
N CYS A 16 -36.20 33.04 -67.74
CA CYS A 16 -34.82 33.07 -68.24
C CYS A 16 -33.81 33.56 -67.22
N CYS A 17 -34.19 34.30 -66.16
CA CYS A 17 -33.28 34.66 -65.09
C CYS A 17 -33.18 33.55 -63.98
N ALA A 18 -34.14 32.60 -63.94
CA ALA A 18 -34.05 31.45 -62.97
C ALA A 18 -33.22 30.29 -63.60
N LEU A 19 -32.84 30.32 -64.85
CA LEU A 19 -32.03 29.29 -65.49
C LEU A 19 -30.56 29.69 -65.71
N LEU A 20 -30.10 30.85 -65.19
CA LEU A 20 -28.72 31.31 -65.24
C LEU A 20 -28.06 31.53 -63.91
N LEU A 21 -28.60 30.90 -62.80
CA LEU A 21 -27.98 30.80 -61.50
C LEU A 21 -27.58 29.37 -61.19
N THR A 22 -27.26 28.54 -62.15
CA THR A 22 -26.31 27.42 -61.85
C THR A 22 -24.92 28.05 -61.86
N GLY A 23 -24.56 28.64 -60.69
CA GLY A 23 -23.19 29.02 -60.43
C GLY A 23 -22.33 27.81 -60.75
N CYS A 24 -21.25 27.96 -61.49
CA CYS A 24 -20.23 26.94 -61.65
C CYS A 24 -19.81 26.52 -60.26
N ALA A 25 -20.25 25.36 -59.85
CA ALA A 25 -19.80 24.81 -58.57
C ALA A 25 -18.27 24.80 -58.60
N LYS A 26 -17.65 25.50 -57.64
CA LYS A 26 -16.20 25.49 -57.58
C LYS A 26 -15.75 24.05 -57.35
N THR A 27 -14.65 23.73 -57.98
CA THR A 27 -14.05 22.39 -57.85
C THR A 27 -12.70 22.50 -57.20
N VAL A 28 -12.41 21.55 -56.31
CA VAL A 28 -11.10 21.32 -55.72
C VAL A 28 -10.36 20.31 -56.58
N GLU A 29 -9.12 20.59 -56.92
CA GLU A 29 -8.31 19.76 -57.84
C GLU A 29 -7.33 18.92 -57.01
N PHE A 30 -7.48 17.61 -57.09
CA PHE A 30 -6.60 16.60 -56.53
C PHE A 30 -5.83 15.89 -57.64
N SER A 31 -4.72 15.25 -57.36
CA SER A 31 -3.99 14.43 -58.32
C SER A 31 -4.85 13.33 -58.95
N GLY A 32 -5.82 12.80 -58.20
CA GLY A 32 -6.78 11.78 -58.66
C GLY A 32 -8.01 12.31 -59.37
N GLY A 33 -8.21 13.66 -59.54
CA GLY A 33 -9.38 14.23 -60.19
C GLY A 33 -9.92 15.50 -59.55
N LYS A 34 -11.05 16.01 -60.08
CA LYS A 34 -11.71 17.23 -59.61
C LYS A 34 -12.98 16.88 -58.85
N ILE A 35 -13.15 17.45 -57.66
CA ILE A 35 -14.30 17.26 -56.79
C ILE A 35 -15.00 18.61 -56.60
N THR A 36 -16.34 18.64 -56.68
CA THR A 36 -17.10 19.85 -56.41
C THR A 36 -17.14 20.19 -54.92
N GLU A 37 -17.08 21.47 -54.56
CA GLU A 37 -17.14 21.93 -53.16
C GLU A 37 -18.43 21.55 -52.41
N THR A 38 -19.47 21.14 -53.17
CA THR A 38 -20.75 20.67 -52.61
C THR A 38 -20.83 19.16 -52.44
N ALA A 39 -19.75 18.44 -52.68
CA ALA A 39 -19.72 16.98 -52.48
C ALA A 39 -19.89 16.60 -51.04
N THR A 40 -20.80 15.68 -50.75
CA THR A 40 -21.05 15.11 -49.42
C THR A 40 -20.29 13.81 -49.23
N ASP A 41 -19.99 13.12 -50.31
CA ASP A 41 -19.36 11.80 -50.33
C ASP A 41 -18.26 11.79 -51.39
N ILE A 42 -17.07 11.38 -51.02
CA ILE A 42 -15.96 11.29 -51.98
C ILE A 42 -15.30 9.92 -51.91
N ARG A 43 -14.71 9.51 -53.05
CA ARG A 43 -13.78 8.40 -53.12
C ARG A 43 -12.58 8.82 -53.94
N ILE A 44 -11.41 8.89 -53.31
CA ILE A 44 -10.19 9.39 -53.94
C ILE A 44 -8.94 8.83 -53.27
N VAL A 45 -7.88 8.64 -54.05
CA VAL A 45 -6.55 8.32 -53.56
C VAL A 45 -5.76 9.62 -53.39
N LEU A 46 -5.39 9.95 -52.17
CA LEU A 46 -4.63 11.17 -51.89
C LEU A 46 -3.13 10.92 -52.01
N GLN A 47 -2.44 11.92 -52.54
CA GLN A 47 -0.98 11.99 -52.44
C GLN A 47 -0.55 12.78 -51.20
N PRO A 48 0.67 12.59 -50.69
CA PRO A 48 1.18 13.39 -49.59
C PRO A 48 1.00 14.90 -49.81
N GLY A 49 0.46 15.61 -48.82
CA GLY A 49 0.16 17.03 -48.83
C GLY A 49 -1.24 17.39 -49.41
N GLU A 50 -2.00 16.44 -49.93
CA GLU A 50 -3.34 16.72 -50.48
C GLU A 50 -4.45 16.69 -49.42
N THR A 51 -4.20 16.16 -48.23
CA THR A 51 -5.20 16.10 -47.15
C THR A 51 -5.75 17.47 -46.78
N ALA A 52 -4.93 18.52 -46.82
CA ALA A 52 -5.37 19.89 -46.57
C ALA A 52 -6.40 20.42 -47.62
N LEU A 53 -6.46 19.83 -48.80
CA LEU A 53 -7.44 20.21 -49.81
C LEU A 53 -8.87 19.77 -49.44
N LEU A 54 -9.01 18.77 -48.55
CA LEU A 54 -10.31 18.34 -48.04
C LEU A 54 -11.03 19.44 -47.26
N ASP A 55 -10.31 20.39 -46.65
CA ASP A 55 -10.89 21.55 -45.95
C ASP A 55 -11.69 22.48 -46.88
N ALA A 56 -11.42 22.40 -48.18
CA ALA A 56 -12.18 23.14 -49.21
C ALA A 56 -13.51 22.46 -49.60
N LEU A 57 -13.89 21.36 -48.92
CA LEU A 57 -15.14 20.61 -49.15
C LEU A 57 -16.07 20.71 -47.92
N PRO A 58 -16.70 21.86 -47.64
CA PRO A 58 -17.42 22.12 -46.41
C PRO A 58 -18.71 21.29 -46.22
N ALA A 59 -19.18 20.60 -47.26
CA ALA A 59 -20.36 19.74 -47.23
C ALA A 59 -20.02 18.26 -47.00
N LEU A 60 -18.72 17.91 -46.88
CA LEU A 60 -18.23 16.55 -46.80
C LEU A 60 -18.76 15.83 -45.56
N LYS A 61 -19.28 14.62 -45.75
CA LYS A 61 -19.76 13.71 -44.67
C LYS A 61 -19.03 12.38 -44.67
N THR A 62 -18.66 11.88 -45.83
CA THR A 62 -17.91 10.62 -45.94
C THR A 62 -16.74 10.78 -46.90
N ALA A 63 -15.59 10.25 -46.54
CA ALA A 63 -14.37 10.24 -47.35
C ALA A 63 -13.79 8.81 -47.41
N ASP A 64 -13.94 8.15 -48.57
CA ASP A 64 -13.27 6.90 -48.86
C ASP A 64 -11.91 7.19 -49.51
N LEU A 65 -10.86 7.06 -48.68
CA LEU A 65 -9.46 7.37 -49.02
C LEU A 65 -8.61 6.11 -49.21
N ARG A 66 -9.27 4.94 -49.43
CA ARG A 66 -8.56 3.67 -49.63
C ARG A 66 -7.59 3.74 -50.81
N GLY A 67 -6.39 3.20 -50.59
CA GLY A 67 -5.27 3.28 -51.53
C GLY A 67 -4.33 4.47 -51.29
N SER A 68 -4.70 5.44 -50.44
CA SER A 68 -3.79 6.50 -50.00
C SER A 68 -2.76 5.95 -49.03
N VAL A 69 -1.53 6.48 -49.03
CA VAL A 69 -0.42 6.03 -48.17
C VAL A 69 0.07 7.10 -47.19
N CYS A 70 -0.56 8.29 -47.19
CA CYS A 70 -0.25 9.40 -46.30
C CYS A 70 -1.03 9.27 -44.97
N TYR A 71 -0.87 8.15 -44.27
CA TYR A 71 -1.67 7.77 -43.08
C TYR A 71 -1.62 8.79 -41.97
N ASP A 72 -0.43 9.32 -41.63
CA ASP A 72 -0.27 10.34 -40.57
C ASP A 72 -1.11 11.59 -40.87
N GLU A 73 -1.15 12.05 -42.16
CA GLU A 73 -1.92 13.21 -42.54
C GLU A 73 -3.43 12.92 -42.51
N ILE A 74 -3.84 11.73 -42.95
CA ILE A 74 -5.25 11.30 -42.94
C ILE A 74 -5.77 11.23 -41.52
N MET A 75 -5.03 10.61 -40.62
CA MET A 75 -5.41 10.51 -39.19
C MET A 75 -5.50 11.87 -38.51
N ALA A 76 -4.49 12.73 -38.74
CA ALA A 76 -4.47 14.07 -38.16
C ALA A 76 -5.61 14.95 -38.72
N TRP A 77 -6.02 14.74 -39.96
CA TRP A 77 -7.16 15.42 -40.54
C TRP A 77 -8.48 14.89 -40.00
N ALA A 78 -8.64 13.56 -39.89
CA ALA A 78 -9.84 12.93 -39.33
C ALA A 78 -10.08 13.31 -37.86
N GLU A 79 -9.03 13.45 -37.08
CA GLU A 79 -9.11 13.91 -35.67
C GLU A 79 -9.67 15.34 -35.59
N LYS A 80 -9.32 16.21 -36.55
CA LYS A 80 -9.84 17.60 -36.62
C LYS A 80 -11.26 17.71 -37.15
N HIS A 81 -11.71 16.69 -37.90
CA HIS A 81 -13.02 16.65 -38.56
C HIS A 81 -13.83 15.43 -38.14
N PRO A 82 -14.18 15.28 -36.86
CA PRO A 82 -14.92 14.12 -36.34
C PRO A 82 -16.34 13.99 -36.91
N GLU A 83 -16.86 15.04 -37.57
CA GLU A 83 -18.13 15.04 -38.27
C GLU A 83 -18.07 14.31 -39.62
N VAL A 84 -16.87 14.03 -40.15
CA VAL A 84 -16.65 13.32 -41.42
C VAL A 84 -16.26 11.89 -41.18
N ALA A 85 -17.02 10.94 -41.72
CA ALA A 85 -16.65 9.52 -41.63
C ALA A 85 -15.54 9.24 -42.68
N VAL A 86 -14.33 9.01 -42.17
CA VAL A 86 -13.14 8.72 -42.97
C VAL A 86 -12.87 7.22 -42.98
N SER A 87 -12.69 6.65 -44.18
CA SER A 87 -12.22 5.27 -44.34
C SER A 87 -10.98 5.21 -45.20
N TYR A 88 -10.00 4.45 -44.78
CA TYR A 88 -8.76 4.21 -45.51
C TYR A 88 -8.31 2.77 -45.25
N SER A 89 -7.37 2.28 -46.03
CA SER A 89 -6.75 0.97 -45.79
C SER A 89 -5.25 1.11 -45.62
N VAL A 90 -4.72 0.38 -44.64
CA VAL A 90 -3.28 0.35 -44.32
C VAL A 90 -2.66 -0.89 -44.96
N ALA A 91 -1.58 -0.67 -45.72
CA ALA A 91 -0.81 -1.76 -46.31
C ALA A 91 0.12 -2.33 -45.22
N LEU A 92 -0.08 -3.58 -44.86
CA LEU A 92 0.75 -4.34 -43.94
C LEU A 92 1.81 -5.18 -44.67
N PRO A 93 2.87 -5.64 -44.01
CA PRO A 93 3.82 -6.60 -44.60
C PRO A 93 3.10 -7.81 -45.21
N GLY A 94 3.59 -8.31 -46.35
CA GLY A 94 2.97 -9.43 -47.06
C GLY A 94 1.85 -9.01 -48.01
N ASP A 95 1.80 -7.73 -48.46
CA ASP A 95 0.82 -7.18 -49.37
C ASP A 95 -0.64 -7.29 -48.91
N ILE A 96 -0.85 -7.26 -47.61
CA ILE A 96 -2.17 -7.32 -46.96
C ILE A 96 -2.66 -5.89 -46.72
N ALA A 97 -3.84 -5.55 -47.26
CA ALA A 97 -4.48 -4.26 -46.97
C ALA A 97 -5.61 -4.45 -45.93
N VAL A 98 -5.55 -3.72 -44.83
CA VAL A 98 -6.53 -3.77 -43.74
C VAL A 98 -7.26 -2.44 -43.65
N ASP A 99 -8.58 -2.46 -43.62
CA ASP A 99 -9.38 -1.25 -43.49
C ASP A 99 -9.26 -0.66 -42.05
N SER A 100 -9.25 0.68 -41.99
CA SER A 100 -9.13 1.42 -40.74
C SER A 100 -10.26 1.15 -39.71
N SER A 101 -11.38 0.58 -40.17
CA SER A 101 -12.54 0.22 -39.34
C SER A 101 -12.54 -1.20 -38.86
N GLU A 102 -11.56 -2.03 -39.28
CA GLU A 102 -11.48 -3.42 -38.81
C GLU A 102 -11.09 -3.50 -37.35
N GLU A 103 -11.80 -4.33 -36.64
CA GLU A 103 -11.52 -4.60 -35.18
C GLU A 103 -10.63 -5.81 -34.97
N SER A 104 -10.54 -6.69 -35.97
CA SER A 104 -9.73 -7.90 -35.91
C SER A 104 -9.11 -8.24 -37.24
N VAL A 105 -7.92 -8.80 -37.26
CA VAL A 105 -7.23 -9.24 -38.47
C VAL A 105 -6.44 -10.53 -38.19
N ASP A 106 -6.45 -11.43 -39.19
CA ASP A 106 -5.58 -12.61 -39.19
C ASP A 106 -4.44 -12.39 -40.19
N LEU A 107 -3.20 -12.46 -39.71
CA LEU A 107 -1.99 -12.18 -40.48
C LEU A 107 -1.08 -13.42 -40.50
N PRO A 108 -0.25 -13.56 -41.55
CA PRO A 108 0.90 -14.44 -41.46
C PRO A 108 1.89 -13.91 -40.42
N ALA A 109 2.69 -14.82 -39.81
CA ALA A 109 3.76 -14.37 -38.92
C ALA A 109 4.70 -13.38 -39.66
N PRO A 110 5.23 -12.37 -38.97
CA PRO A 110 6.00 -11.29 -39.58
C PRO A 110 7.32 -11.74 -40.22
N GLY A 111 7.84 -12.90 -39.86
CA GLY A 111 9.02 -13.50 -40.51
C GLY A 111 10.28 -12.64 -40.46
N GLY A 112 10.46 -11.87 -39.38
CA GLY A 112 11.54 -10.89 -39.18
C GLY A 112 11.15 -9.45 -39.48
N ASP A 113 9.94 -9.19 -40.05
CA ASP A 113 9.44 -7.85 -40.37
C ASP A 113 8.54 -7.27 -39.23
N ALA A 114 8.71 -7.73 -37.98
CA ALA A 114 7.91 -7.31 -36.83
C ALA A 114 7.98 -5.78 -36.58
N GLU A 115 9.13 -5.17 -36.78
CA GLU A 115 9.31 -3.71 -36.65
C GLU A 115 8.47 -2.93 -37.70
N ALA A 116 8.48 -3.41 -38.96
CA ALA A 116 7.68 -2.83 -40.00
C ALA A 116 6.18 -2.99 -39.71
N LEU A 117 5.76 -4.17 -39.25
CA LEU A 117 4.38 -4.44 -38.85
C LEU A 117 3.96 -3.52 -37.68
N ALA A 118 4.76 -3.43 -36.64
CA ALA A 118 4.53 -2.55 -35.48
C ALA A 118 4.34 -1.09 -35.92
N GLY A 119 5.19 -0.63 -36.86
CA GLY A 119 5.10 0.72 -37.44
C GLY A 119 3.81 0.97 -38.19
N GLN A 120 3.21 -0.04 -38.84
CA GLN A 120 1.97 0.09 -39.59
C GLN A 120 0.71 -0.06 -38.72
N LEU A 121 0.75 -0.91 -37.69
CA LEU A 121 -0.40 -1.13 -36.78
C LEU A 121 -0.87 0.15 -36.09
N ARG A 122 0.00 1.14 -35.93
CA ARG A 122 -0.37 2.45 -35.35
C ARG A 122 -1.42 3.21 -36.16
N PHE A 123 -1.56 2.90 -37.45
CA PHE A 123 -2.52 3.53 -38.35
C PHE A 123 -3.89 2.83 -38.37
N LEU A 124 -4.09 1.80 -37.57
CA LEU A 124 -5.35 1.05 -37.46
C LEU A 124 -5.99 1.28 -36.06
N PRO A 125 -6.64 2.43 -35.84
CA PRO A 125 -7.11 2.82 -34.51
C PRO A 125 -8.26 1.95 -33.96
N SER A 126 -9.03 1.30 -34.88
CA SER A 126 -10.16 0.44 -34.49
C SER A 126 -9.74 -0.99 -34.13
N LEU A 127 -8.47 -1.36 -34.42
CA LEU A 127 -8.00 -2.74 -34.29
C LEU A 127 -7.82 -3.10 -32.81
N LYS A 128 -8.43 -4.22 -32.41
CA LYS A 128 -8.42 -4.76 -31.04
C LYS A 128 -7.70 -6.10 -30.94
N THR A 129 -7.74 -6.87 -32.04
CA THR A 129 -7.18 -8.23 -32.04
C THR A 129 -6.38 -8.48 -33.31
N VAL A 130 -5.18 -9.02 -33.14
CA VAL A 130 -4.35 -9.52 -34.25
C VAL A 130 -4.05 -10.99 -33.99
N SER A 131 -4.48 -11.87 -34.88
CA SER A 131 -4.11 -13.28 -34.83
C SER A 131 -3.04 -13.61 -35.88
N PHE A 132 -2.18 -14.58 -35.54
CA PHE A 132 -1.17 -15.12 -36.44
C PHE A 132 -1.46 -16.59 -36.71
N GLY A 133 -2.56 -16.87 -37.46
CA GLY A 133 -3.10 -18.23 -37.64
C GLY A 133 -2.50 -19.03 -38.78
N GLY A 134 -1.73 -18.41 -39.66
CA GLY A 134 -1.23 -19.03 -40.89
C GLY A 134 -0.05 -19.98 -40.69
N GLY A 135 -0.30 -21.30 -40.50
CA GLY A 135 0.73 -22.33 -40.79
C GLY A 135 1.67 -22.72 -39.67
N GLY A 136 1.33 -22.49 -38.40
CA GLY A 136 2.15 -22.95 -37.26
C GLY A 136 3.43 -22.14 -37.06
N ALA A 137 3.44 -20.90 -37.51
CA ALA A 137 4.55 -19.99 -37.28
C ALA A 137 4.58 -19.55 -35.82
N VAL A 138 5.77 -19.59 -35.23
CA VAL A 138 6.04 -19.23 -33.83
C VAL A 138 6.85 -17.94 -33.83
N LEU A 139 6.34 -16.89 -33.18
CA LEU A 139 7.06 -15.64 -32.99
C LEU A 139 8.18 -15.86 -31.96
N SER A 140 9.21 -15.02 -32.02
CA SER A 140 10.12 -14.88 -30.87
C SER A 140 9.46 -14.06 -29.77
N SER A 141 9.94 -14.18 -28.54
CA SER A 141 9.59 -13.31 -27.43
C SER A 141 9.82 -11.82 -27.74
N ASP A 142 10.93 -11.50 -28.41
CA ASP A 142 11.28 -10.13 -28.83
C ASP A 142 10.28 -9.56 -29.84
N GLU A 143 9.88 -10.36 -30.85
CA GLU A 143 8.88 -9.93 -31.83
C GLU A 143 7.53 -9.63 -31.17
N LEU A 144 7.07 -10.49 -30.26
CA LEU A 144 5.84 -10.29 -29.50
C LEU A 144 5.94 -9.05 -28.60
N ALA A 145 7.03 -8.92 -27.86
CA ALA A 145 7.27 -7.77 -26.98
C ALA A 145 7.27 -6.45 -27.74
N LEU A 146 7.90 -6.42 -28.93
CA LEU A 146 7.94 -5.25 -29.80
C LEU A 146 6.54 -4.85 -30.31
N LEU A 147 5.73 -5.83 -30.72
CA LEU A 147 4.36 -5.60 -31.17
C LEU A 147 3.48 -5.05 -30.02
N CYS A 148 3.59 -5.65 -28.84
CA CYS A 148 2.85 -5.21 -27.66
C CYS A 148 3.29 -3.82 -27.17
N ALA A 149 4.57 -3.50 -27.26
CA ALA A 149 5.07 -2.17 -26.91
C ALA A 149 4.54 -1.09 -27.88
N ALA A 150 4.42 -1.42 -29.16
CA ALA A 150 3.90 -0.50 -30.18
C ALA A 150 2.38 -0.27 -30.01
N ARG A 151 1.63 -1.30 -29.65
CA ARG A 151 0.16 -1.27 -29.51
C ARG A 151 -0.28 -2.09 -28.28
N PRO A 152 -0.13 -1.54 -27.08
CA PRO A 152 -0.50 -2.22 -25.83
C PRO A 152 -2.01 -2.41 -25.67
N ASP A 153 -2.80 -1.77 -26.49
CA ASP A 153 -4.27 -1.87 -26.55
C ASP A 153 -4.77 -3.03 -27.44
N ILE A 154 -3.86 -3.69 -28.20
CA ILE A 154 -4.19 -4.81 -29.06
C ILE A 154 -3.90 -6.14 -28.34
N GLN A 155 -4.84 -7.07 -28.45
CA GLN A 155 -4.61 -8.47 -28.06
C GLN A 155 -3.99 -9.23 -29.23
N PHE A 156 -2.80 -9.78 -28.99
CA PHE A 156 -2.11 -10.62 -29.98
C PHE A 156 -2.39 -12.10 -29.66
N GLU A 157 -2.98 -12.82 -30.64
CA GLU A 157 -3.24 -14.25 -30.56
C GLU A 157 -2.22 -14.97 -31.44
N CYS A 158 -1.25 -15.62 -30.80
CA CYS A 158 -0.15 -16.28 -31.48
C CYS A 158 0.43 -17.43 -30.65
N SER A 159 1.27 -18.24 -31.29
CA SER A 159 2.28 -19.03 -30.59
C SER A 159 3.61 -18.26 -30.60
N PHE A 160 4.32 -18.28 -29.48
CA PHE A 160 5.66 -17.67 -29.40
C PHE A 160 6.62 -18.57 -28.63
N SER A 161 7.92 -18.38 -28.89
CA SER A 161 8.98 -19.11 -28.18
C SER A 161 9.46 -18.30 -26.99
N LEU A 162 9.47 -18.90 -25.80
CA LEU A 162 10.04 -18.33 -24.57
C LEU A 162 10.94 -19.39 -23.92
N PHE A 163 12.24 -19.14 -23.79
CA PHE A 163 13.25 -20.06 -23.20
C PHE A 163 13.17 -21.50 -23.75
N GLY A 164 12.90 -21.63 -25.07
CA GLY A 164 12.80 -22.93 -25.74
C GLY A 164 11.47 -23.66 -25.59
N GLN A 165 10.49 -23.04 -24.93
CA GLN A 165 9.11 -23.52 -24.86
C GLN A 165 8.23 -22.77 -25.88
N THR A 166 7.18 -23.42 -26.36
CA THR A 166 6.14 -22.76 -27.16
C THR A 166 5.00 -22.36 -26.26
N CYS A 167 4.72 -21.07 -26.17
CA CYS A 167 3.72 -20.48 -25.31
C CYS A 167 2.66 -19.72 -26.14
N SER A 168 1.55 -19.39 -25.49
CA SER A 168 0.51 -18.51 -26.04
C SER A 168 0.21 -17.36 -25.09
N PRO A 169 -0.12 -16.16 -25.56
CA PRO A 169 -0.60 -15.07 -24.72
C PRO A 169 -1.84 -15.39 -23.88
N SER A 170 -2.60 -16.41 -24.27
CA SER A 170 -3.79 -16.89 -23.55
C SER A 170 -3.52 -18.02 -22.55
N ASP A 171 -2.27 -18.47 -22.41
CA ASP A 171 -1.91 -19.52 -21.45
C ASP A 171 -2.20 -19.04 -20.02
N LEU A 172 -2.81 -19.91 -19.22
CA LEU A 172 -3.16 -19.62 -17.84
C LEU A 172 -1.98 -19.82 -16.88
N SER A 173 -1.02 -20.63 -17.27
CA SER A 173 0.16 -20.94 -16.47
C SER A 173 1.39 -21.14 -17.32
N LEU A 174 2.54 -20.72 -16.79
CA LEU A 174 3.85 -20.98 -17.38
C LEU A 174 4.74 -21.71 -16.38
N ASP A 175 5.47 -22.71 -16.88
CA ASP A 175 6.56 -23.35 -16.14
C ASP A 175 7.90 -22.73 -16.59
N LEU A 176 8.49 -21.95 -15.72
CA LEU A 176 9.76 -21.24 -15.92
C LEU A 176 10.82 -21.68 -14.91
N THR A 177 10.72 -22.90 -14.39
CA THR A 177 11.67 -23.49 -13.41
C THR A 177 13.13 -23.42 -13.89
N GLY A 178 13.35 -23.38 -15.22
CA GLY A 178 14.66 -23.25 -15.82
C GLY A 178 15.19 -21.81 -15.98
N ALA A 179 14.33 -20.79 -15.85
CA ALA A 179 14.69 -19.38 -16.10
C ALA A 179 15.74 -18.88 -15.09
N ALA A 180 16.76 -18.18 -15.58
CA ALA A 180 17.85 -17.65 -14.79
C ALA A 180 17.79 -16.10 -14.75
N ARG A 181 18.63 -15.47 -13.91
CA ARG A 181 18.71 -13.99 -13.79
C ARG A 181 18.87 -13.29 -15.15
N ALA A 182 19.63 -13.88 -16.07
CA ALA A 182 19.83 -13.31 -17.41
C ALA A 182 18.53 -13.22 -18.24
N ASP A 183 17.52 -14.03 -17.88
CA ASP A 183 16.27 -14.14 -18.59
C ASP A 183 15.20 -13.15 -18.06
N ALA A 184 15.48 -12.45 -16.96
CA ALA A 184 14.53 -11.56 -16.30
C ALA A 184 14.07 -10.39 -17.17
N GLU A 185 14.99 -9.79 -17.95
CA GLU A 185 14.66 -8.67 -18.85
C GLU A 185 13.75 -9.13 -20.00
N GLU A 186 14.02 -10.31 -20.58
CA GLU A 186 13.19 -10.89 -21.62
C GLU A 186 11.78 -11.19 -21.07
N LEU A 187 11.70 -11.78 -19.87
CA LEU A 187 10.43 -12.04 -19.22
C LEU A 187 9.64 -10.74 -18.99
N LEU A 188 10.28 -9.71 -18.44
CA LEU A 188 9.66 -8.40 -18.21
C LEU A 188 9.10 -7.80 -19.49
N SER A 189 9.81 -7.96 -20.62
CA SER A 189 9.39 -7.41 -21.91
C SER A 189 8.15 -8.09 -22.47
N VAL A 190 7.99 -9.39 -22.24
CA VAL A 190 6.90 -10.20 -22.81
C VAL A 190 5.68 -10.31 -21.88
N LEU A 191 5.86 -10.12 -20.57
CA LEU A 191 4.78 -10.23 -19.57
C LEU A 191 3.51 -9.43 -19.88
N PRO A 192 3.59 -8.18 -20.43
CA PRO A 192 2.39 -7.43 -20.82
C PRO A 192 1.54 -8.12 -21.89
N ALA A 193 2.16 -8.93 -22.75
CA ALA A 193 1.47 -9.68 -23.81
C ALA A 193 0.65 -10.87 -23.26
N LEU A 194 1.02 -11.39 -22.08
CA LEU A 194 0.46 -12.61 -21.51
C LEU A 194 -0.85 -12.33 -20.75
N HIS A 195 -1.89 -11.94 -21.49
CA HIS A 195 -3.17 -11.51 -20.90
C HIS A 195 -3.94 -12.62 -20.19
N GLY A 196 -3.72 -13.89 -20.59
CA GLY A 196 -4.33 -15.07 -19.96
C GLY A 196 -3.67 -15.50 -18.65
N LEU A 197 -2.41 -15.09 -18.43
CA LEU A 197 -1.55 -15.62 -17.38
C LEU A 197 -2.11 -15.36 -15.97
N LYS A 198 -2.15 -16.43 -15.15
CA LYS A 198 -2.55 -16.40 -13.73
C LYS A 198 -1.44 -16.89 -12.82
N THR A 199 -0.65 -17.87 -13.28
CA THR A 199 0.39 -18.48 -12.46
C THR A 199 1.67 -18.69 -13.24
N VAL A 200 2.80 -18.47 -12.58
CA VAL A 200 4.14 -18.79 -13.07
C VAL A 200 4.83 -19.69 -12.05
N GLN A 201 5.32 -20.84 -12.47
CA GLN A 201 6.17 -21.71 -11.65
C GLN A 201 7.62 -21.39 -11.94
N LEU A 202 8.39 -20.95 -10.91
CA LEU A 202 9.79 -20.56 -11.03
C LEU A 202 10.76 -21.56 -10.41
N GLY A 203 10.29 -22.44 -9.57
CA GLY A 203 11.04 -23.51 -8.90
C GLY A 203 10.08 -24.60 -8.47
N ASP A 204 10.58 -25.74 -8.08
CA ASP A 204 9.82 -26.88 -7.56
C ASP A 204 10.29 -27.24 -6.13
N GLU A 205 9.72 -28.31 -5.55
CA GLU A 205 10.08 -28.79 -4.21
C GLU A 205 11.55 -29.25 -4.11
N GLU A 206 12.22 -29.57 -5.23
CA GLU A 206 13.59 -30.08 -5.26
C GLU A 206 14.59 -28.98 -5.70
N SER A 207 14.12 -27.87 -6.28
CA SER A 207 14.98 -26.83 -6.85
C SER A 207 14.46 -25.41 -6.55
N SER A 208 15.26 -24.62 -5.86
CA SER A 208 15.04 -23.17 -5.71
C SER A 208 15.08 -22.46 -7.07
N PRO A 209 14.41 -21.30 -7.21
CA PRO A 209 14.45 -20.54 -8.45
C PRO A 209 15.89 -20.11 -8.77
N LYS A 210 16.23 -20.11 -10.06
CA LYS A 210 17.51 -19.58 -10.55
C LYS A 210 17.48 -18.07 -10.74
N LEU A 211 16.30 -17.47 -10.75
CA LEU A 211 16.09 -16.03 -10.60
C LEU A 211 16.35 -15.64 -9.16
N ASP A 212 17.01 -14.51 -8.94
CA ASP A 212 17.13 -13.93 -7.61
C ASP A 212 15.82 -13.24 -7.18
N PHE A 213 15.65 -13.03 -5.88
CA PHE A 213 14.45 -12.43 -5.31
C PHE A 213 14.19 -11.02 -5.86
N GLU A 214 15.22 -10.23 -6.17
CA GLU A 214 15.09 -8.91 -6.76
C GLU A 214 14.42 -8.98 -8.14
N SER A 215 14.89 -9.86 -9.00
CA SER A 215 14.31 -10.10 -10.34
C SER A 215 12.86 -10.59 -10.22
N ILE A 216 12.56 -11.51 -9.30
CA ILE A 216 11.21 -12.01 -9.07
C ILE A 216 10.29 -10.88 -8.59
N ALA A 217 10.74 -10.05 -7.66
CA ALA A 217 9.98 -8.90 -7.18
C ALA A 217 9.65 -7.89 -8.30
N MET A 218 10.57 -7.68 -9.25
CA MET A 218 10.31 -6.85 -10.43
C MET A 218 9.21 -7.44 -11.31
N LEU A 219 9.22 -8.76 -11.51
CA LEU A 219 8.17 -9.48 -12.27
C LEU A 219 6.80 -9.38 -11.58
N GLN A 220 6.76 -9.60 -10.27
CA GLN A 220 5.52 -9.47 -9.48
C GLN A 220 4.97 -8.03 -9.50
N LYS A 221 5.85 -7.03 -9.44
CA LYS A 221 5.46 -5.63 -9.56
C LYS A 221 4.88 -5.30 -10.94
N ALA A 222 5.44 -5.88 -12.00
CA ALA A 222 4.95 -5.70 -13.37
C ALA A 222 3.58 -6.36 -13.59
N ARG A 223 3.31 -7.49 -12.92
CA ARG A 223 2.06 -8.25 -13.02
C ARG A 223 1.57 -8.70 -11.62
N PRO A 224 1.01 -7.78 -10.83
CA PRO A 224 0.52 -8.07 -9.48
C PRO A 224 -0.72 -8.99 -9.46
N ASP A 225 -1.33 -9.22 -10.63
CA ASP A 225 -2.45 -10.13 -10.85
C ASP A 225 -2.02 -11.57 -11.12
N VAL A 226 -0.70 -11.84 -11.23
CA VAL A 226 -0.11 -13.15 -11.52
C VAL A 226 0.60 -13.69 -10.28
N ALA A 227 0.30 -14.93 -9.91
CA ALA A 227 0.98 -15.61 -8.82
C ALA A 227 2.29 -16.28 -9.31
N PHE A 228 3.42 -15.85 -8.77
CA PHE A 228 4.73 -16.44 -9.01
C PHE A 228 5.04 -17.44 -7.90
N ASN A 229 5.05 -18.71 -8.23
CA ASN A 229 5.18 -19.82 -7.27
C ASN A 229 6.57 -20.44 -7.35
N PHE A 230 7.21 -20.60 -6.20
CA PHE A 230 8.46 -21.35 -6.06
C PHE A 230 8.69 -21.76 -4.61
N ALA A 231 9.51 -22.78 -4.41
CA ALA A 231 10.07 -23.14 -3.11
C ALA A 231 11.47 -22.55 -2.98
N PHE A 232 11.90 -22.24 -1.79
CA PHE A 232 13.23 -21.73 -1.50
C PHE A 232 13.67 -22.12 -0.08
N THR A 233 14.96 -22.05 0.18
CA THR A 233 15.53 -22.40 1.47
C THR A 233 16.13 -21.15 2.11
N LEU A 234 15.72 -20.85 3.35
CA LEU A 234 16.34 -19.85 4.21
C LEU A 234 16.97 -20.54 5.41
N TYR A 235 18.27 -20.39 5.59
CA TYR A 235 19.03 -20.92 6.74
C TYR A 235 18.74 -22.41 7.03
N GLY A 236 18.51 -23.20 5.96
CA GLY A 236 18.26 -24.64 6.06
C GLY A 236 16.82 -25.05 6.31
N ARG A 237 15.89 -24.12 6.37
CA ARG A 237 14.43 -24.38 6.40
C ARG A 237 13.82 -24.09 5.02
N GLU A 238 12.86 -24.91 4.61
CA GLU A 238 12.20 -24.79 3.31
C GLU A 238 10.91 -24.00 3.45
N PHE A 239 10.67 -23.12 2.48
CA PHE A 239 9.49 -22.26 2.40
C PHE A 239 9.01 -22.19 0.95
N THR A 240 7.78 -21.72 0.80
CA THR A 240 7.18 -21.40 -0.50
C THR A 240 6.64 -19.97 -0.51
N THR A 241 6.47 -19.39 -1.68
CA THR A 241 5.85 -18.06 -1.81
C THR A 241 4.38 -18.00 -1.36
N ARG A 242 3.77 -19.14 -1.07
CA ARG A 242 2.39 -19.26 -0.58
C ARG A 242 2.29 -19.35 0.94
N ASP A 243 3.42 -19.48 1.62
CA ASP A 243 3.41 -19.54 3.07
C ASP A 243 3.03 -18.18 3.63
N THR A 244 2.17 -18.21 4.61
CA THR A 244 1.70 -17.01 5.32
C THR A 244 2.58 -16.68 6.52
N GLU A 245 3.49 -17.59 6.86
CA GLU A 245 4.36 -17.52 8.02
C GLU A 245 5.78 -17.98 7.65
N ILE A 246 6.78 -17.25 8.12
CA ILE A 246 8.18 -17.67 8.17
C ILE A 246 8.55 -17.86 9.64
N ASP A 247 8.85 -19.07 10.01
CA ASP A 247 9.31 -19.41 11.34
C ASP A 247 10.76 -19.92 11.24
N ILE A 248 11.69 -19.09 11.71
CA ILE A 248 13.13 -19.42 11.82
C ILE A 248 13.65 -19.16 13.24
N ASP A 249 12.78 -19.28 14.25
CA ASP A 249 13.16 -19.10 15.65
C ASP A 249 14.39 -19.95 16.00
N HIS A 250 15.29 -19.40 16.80
CA HIS A 250 16.55 -20.04 17.24
C HIS A 250 17.49 -20.50 16.11
N VAL A 251 17.23 -20.11 14.85
CA VAL A 251 18.13 -20.39 13.73
C VAL A 251 19.17 -19.27 13.64
N PRO A 252 20.47 -19.55 13.77
CA PRO A 252 21.49 -18.50 13.62
C PRO A 252 21.45 -17.84 12.25
N VAL A 253 21.35 -16.51 12.23
CA VAL A 253 21.36 -15.67 11.04
C VAL A 253 22.64 -14.84 11.05
N ASP A 254 23.41 -14.88 9.97
CA ASP A 254 24.74 -14.28 9.86
C ASP A 254 24.84 -13.15 8.79
N ASP A 255 23.69 -12.76 8.23
CA ASP A 255 23.56 -11.72 7.19
C ASP A 255 22.64 -10.55 7.60
N ASP A 256 22.46 -10.35 8.91
CA ASP A 256 21.60 -9.31 9.49
C ASP A 256 20.13 -9.37 8.99
N GLY A 257 19.68 -10.55 8.54
CA GLY A 257 18.31 -10.79 8.03
C GLY A 257 18.11 -10.38 6.57
N ALA A 258 19.17 -10.09 5.83
CA ALA A 258 19.08 -9.62 4.45
C ALA A 258 18.40 -10.64 3.53
N ALA A 259 18.69 -11.93 3.67
CA ALA A 259 18.07 -12.99 2.87
C ALA A 259 16.57 -13.13 3.17
N VAL A 260 16.19 -13.00 4.44
CA VAL A 260 14.76 -12.99 4.84
C VAL A 260 14.03 -11.81 4.23
N ALA A 261 14.56 -10.60 4.38
CA ALA A 261 13.97 -9.39 3.82
C ALA A 261 13.80 -9.50 2.29
N ALA A 262 14.80 -10.05 1.60
CA ALA A 262 14.72 -10.29 0.16
C ALA A 262 13.61 -11.30 -0.21
N ALA A 263 13.48 -12.38 0.54
CA ALA A 263 12.43 -13.39 0.32
C ALA A 263 11.03 -12.83 0.59
N MET A 264 10.86 -12.05 1.67
CA MET A 264 9.58 -11.44 2.05
C MET A 264 8.99 -10.57 0.94
N VAL A 265 9.83 -9.90 0.14
CA VAL A 265 9.35 -9.09 -1.00
C VAL A 265 8.53 -9.93 -1.99
N CYS A 266 8.84 -11.23 -2.11
CA CYS A 266 8.18 -12.15 -3.03
C CYS A 266 6.97 -12.88 -2.41
N MET A 267 6.66 -12.66 -1.13
CA MET A 267 5.62 -13.38 -0.38
C MET A 267 4.45 -12.44 -0.06
N SER A 268 3.58 -12.20 -1.04
CA SER A 268 2.48 -11.24 -0.92
C SER A 268 1.44 -11.60 0.16
N GLU A 269 1.36 -12.86 0.58
CA GLU A 269 0.42 -13.36 1.59
C GLU A 269 1.06 -13.54 2.96
N LEU A 270 2.36 -13.21 3.10
CA LEU A 270 3.07 -13.31 4.37
C LEU A 270 2.47 -12.35 5.40
N SER A 271 2.08 -12.88 6.53
CA SER A 271 1.49 -12.13 7.64
C SER A 271 2.28 -12.24 8.94
N TYR A 272 3.24 -13.18 9.02
CA TYR A 272 3.99 -13.43 10.24
C TYR A 272 5.44 -13.87 9.96
N LEU A 273 6.40 -13.25 10.65
CA LEU A 273 7.80 -13.63 10.64
C LEU A 273 8.29 -13.79 12.07
N ASP A 274 8.72 -15.01 12.43
CA ASP A 274 9.36 -15.31 13.70
C ASP A 274 10.87 -15.45 13.51
N MET A 275 11.60 -14.52 14.14
CA MET A 275 13.06 -14.51 14.20
C MET A 275 13.54 -14.44 15.67
N ASP A 276 12.78 -15.04 16.59
CA ASP A 276 13.17 -15.07 17.99
C ASP A 276 14.55 -15.74 18.15
N SER A 277 15.43 -15.09 18.86
CA SER A 277 16.77 -15.61 19.18
C SER A 277 17.65 -15.99 17.99
N CYS A 278 17.46 -15.35 16.84
CA CYS A 278 18.25 -15.58 15.62
C CYS A 278 19.63 -14.90 15.61
N GLY A 279 19.89 -13.99 16.55
CA GLY A 279 21.16 -13.27 16.63
C GLY A 279 21.23 -11.98 15.81
N VAL A 280 20.16 -11.60 15.13
CA VAL A 280 20.03 -10.31 14.43
C VAL A 280 19.79 -9.21 15.47
N ASP A 281 20.44 -8.05 15.32
CA ASP A 281 20.26 -6.94 16.25
C ASP A 281 18.90 -6.24 16.08
N ASN A 282 18.54 -5.45 17.07
CA ASN A 282 17.23 -4.81 17.13
C ASN A 282 16.99 -3.80 16.00
N GLU A 283 18.01 -3.10 15.55
CA GLU A 283 17.94 -2.08 14.51
C GLU A 283 17.62 -2.71 13.16
N HIS A 284 18.30 -3.81 12.81
CA HIS A 284 18.01 -4.55 11.58
C HIS A 284 16.63 -5.19 11.62
N MET A 285 16.24 -5.79 12.76
CA MET A 285 14.90 -6.36 12.93
C MET A 285 13.79 -5.30 12.80
N ALA A 286 13.99 -4.13 13.39
CA ALA A 286 13.06 -3.01 13.25
C ALA A 286 12.97 -2.51 11.80
N ALA A 287 14.10 -2.43 11.09
CA ALA A 287 14.11 -2.06 9.67
C ALA A 287 13.33 -3.07 8.80
N ILE A 288 13.43 -4.37 9.09
CA ILE A 288 12.62 -5.40 8.43
C ILE A 288 11.14 -5.16 8.72
N ARG A 289 10.76 -5.02 9.99
CA ARG A 289 9.38 -4.74 10.39
C ARG A 289 8.79 -3.51 9.68
N ASP A 290 9.54 -2.42 9.65
CA ASP A 290 9.09 -1.16 9.07
C ASP A 290 8.97 -1.24 7.53
N SER A 291 9.75 -2.14 6.90
CA SER A 291 9.66 -2.42 5.46
C SER A 291 8.46 -3.30 5.08
N PHE A 292 7.94 -4.08 6.01
CA PHE A 292 6.84 -5.02 5.78
C PHE A 292 5.67 -4.80 6.77
N PRO A 293 4.98 -3.66 6.71
CA PRO A 293 3.97 -3.26 7.69
C PRO A 293 2.72 -4.16 7.73
N ASN A 294 2.55 -5.06 6.75
CA ASN A 294 1.45 -6.02 6.70
C ASN A 294 1.79 -7.36 7.37
N ALA A 295 3.05 -7.55 7.78
CA ALA A 295 3.50 -8.74 8.47
C ALA A 295 3.88 -8.42 9.92
N ASP A 296 3.47 -9.27 10.83
CA ASP A 296 3.95 -9.25 12.21
C ASP A 296 5.36 -9.82 12.26
N VAL A 297 6.36 -8.93 12.43
CA VAL A 297 7.76 -9.31 12.57
C VAL A 297 8.13 -9.39 14.03
N VAL A 298 8.48 -10.57 14.49
CA VAL A 298 8.70 -10.87 15.91
C VAL A 298 10.14 -11.32 16.14
N TRP A 299 10.73 -10.77 17.20
CA TRP A 299 12.06 -11.17 17.69
C TRP A 299 12.15 -10.96 19.20
N ARG A 300 13.25 -11.38 19.79
CA ARG A 300 13.50 -11.22 21.22
C ARG A 300 14.32 -9.98 21.50
N VAL A 301 13.84 -9.15 22.42
CA VAL A 301 14.58 -8.01 22.97
C VAL A 301 15.02 -8.28 24.39
N TRP A 302 16.21 -7.84 24.72
CA TRP A 302 16.77 -7.95 26.06
C TRP A 302 16.73 -6.59 26.73
N PHE A 303 16.21 -6.54 27.97
CA PHE A 303 16.19 -5.35 28.79
C PHE A 303 16.50 -5.70 30.25
N GLY A 304 17.15 -4.78 30.96
CA GLY A 304 17.76 -5.15 32.23
C GLY A 304 18.89 -6.19 32.05
N GLY A 305 19.48 -6.64 33.11
CA GLY A 305 20.63 -7.55 33.03
C GLY A 305 20.30 -8.97 32.60
N THR A 306 19.05 -9.40 32.74
CA THR A 306 18.63 -10.80 32.58
C THR A 306 17.23 -10.97 31.99
N TYR A 307 16.53 -9.90 31.67
CA TYR A 307 15.20 -9.98 31.06
C TYR A 307 15.25 -10.06 29.58
N SER A 308 14.40 -10.90 29.02
CA SER A 308 14.08 -10.84 27.61
C SER A 308 12.58 -11.08 27.40
N VAL A 309 12.04 -10.47 26.38
CA VAL A 309 10.67 -10.69 25.92
C VAL A 309 10.65 -10.70 24.41
N ARG A 310 9.65 -11.34 23.84
CA ARG A 310 9.33 -11.20 22.42
C ARG A 310 8.70 -9.83 22.17
N THR A 311 8.91 -9.27 21.01
CA THR A 311 8.37 -7.94 20.65
C THR A 311 6.85 -7.90 20.47
N ASP A 312 6.20 -9.05 20.30
CA ASP A 312 4.74 -9.19 20.21
C ASP A 312 4.05 -9.31 21.59
N VAL A 313 4.82 -9.20 22.68
CA VAL A 313 4.27 -9.27 24.03
C VAL A 313 3.26 -8.16 24.29
N GLU A 314 2.13 -8.50 24.91
CA GLU A 314 1.11 -7.52 25.31
C GLU A 314 1.29 -7.03 26.75
N LYS A 315 2.13 -7.68 27.56
CA LYS A 315 2.32 -7.34 28.96
C LYS A 315 3.72 -7.60 29.47
N ILE A 316 4.22 -6.66 30.26
CA ILE A 316 5.53 -6.73 30.94
C ILE A 316 5.36 -6.38 32.40
N LEU A 317 5.85 -7.27 33.28
CA LEU A 317 6.03 -7.01 34.71
C LEU A 317 7.51 -7.06 35.03
N ALA A 318 8.11 -5.91 35.25
CA ALA A 318 9.51 -5.76 35.60
C ALA A 318 9.69 -4.79 36.78
N SER A 319 8.68 -4.72 37.65
CA SER A 319 8.75 -3.95 38.88
C SER A 319 9.67 -4.64 39.87
N ARG A 320 10.76 -4.04 40.14
CA ARG A 320 11.86 -4.37 41.03
C ARG A 320 13.12 -4.90 40.35
N PRO A 321 14.25 -4.58 41.03
CA PRO A 321 15.56 -5.10 40.67
C PRO A 321 15.74 -6.62 40.99
N SER A 322 14.67 -7.35 41.30
CA SER A 322 14.71 -8.81 41.50
C SER A 322 15.18 -9.56 40.27
N VAL A 323 15.36 -8.89 39.18
CA VAL A 323 15.68 -9.42 37.87
C VAL A 323 17.04 -8.93 37.41
N GLY A 324 18.01 -9.05 38.28
CA GLY A 324 19.41 -8.84 37.89
C GLY A 324 19.94 -7.42 37.99
N GLY A 325 19.23 -6.49 38.61
CA GLY A 325 19.77 -5.15 38.87
C GLY A 325 18.81 -4.00 38.55
N GLU A 326 19.29 -2.79 38.79
CA GLU A 326 18.54 -1.58 38.49
C GLU A 326 18.36 -1.41 36.95
N MET A 327 17.14 -1.11 36.50
CA MET A 327 16.91 -0.73 35.13
C MET A 327 17.36 0.72 34.91
N THR A 328 18.37 0.90 34.09
CA THR A 328 18.82 2.20 33.59
C THR A 328 18.12 2.52 32.26
N PRO A 329 18.23 3.76 31.73
CA PRO A 329 17.69 4.09 30.42
C PRO A 329 18.17 3.16 29.30
N GLU A 330 19.42 2.76 29.33
CA GLU A 330 19.97 1.83 28.33
C GLU A 330 19.29 0.46 28.37
N HIS A 331 18.85 0.03 29.55
CA HIS A 331 18.14 -1.24 29.72
C HIS A 331 16.68 -1.15 29.25
N THR A 332 16.03 0.00 29.42
CA THR A 332 14.61 0.18 29.05
C THR A 332 14.40 0.59 27.59
N ASP A 333 15.43 1.10 26.93
CA ASP A 333 15.33 1.55 25.52
C ASP A 333 14.83 0.44 24.59
N ALA A 334 15.19 -0.82 24.83
CA ALA A 334 14.72 -1.96 24.02
C ALA A 334 13.19 -2.15 24.05
N LEU A 335 12.50 -1.63 25.06
CA LEU A 335 11.03 -1.70 25.15
C LEU A 335 10.33 -0.92 24.03
N LYS A 336 11.00 0.01 23.37
CA LYS A 336 10.48 0.72 22.18
C LYS A 336 10.09 -0.21 21.04
N TYR A 337 10.60 -1.43 21.02
CA TYR A 337 10.28 -2.43 20.02
C TYR A 337 9.02 -3.23 20.32
N CYS A 338 8.52 -3.18 21.56
CA CYS A 338 7.31 -3.89 22.02
C CYS A 338 6.04 -3.08 21.70
N THR A 339 5.77 -2.86 20.42
CA THR A 339 4.70 -1.95 19.95
C THR A 339 3.28 -2.44 20.23
N LYS A 340 3.10 -3.72 20.60
CA LYS A 340 1.80 -4.32 20.96
C LYS A 340 1.51 -4.29 22.46
N LEU A 341 2.39 -3.66 23.27
CA LEU A 341 2.31 -3.64 24.70
C LEU A 341 1.05 -2.91 25.18
N LYS A 342 0.23 -3.58 26.01
CA LYS A 342 -0.98 -3.06 26.63
C LYS A 342 -0.84 -2.84 28.12
N TYR A 343 -0.07 -3.69 28.79
CA TYR A 343 0.08 -3.69 30.25
C TYR A 343 1.56 -3.64 30.62
N LEU A 344 1.96 -2.56 31.28
CA LEU A 344 3.35 -2.33 31.68
C LEU A 344 3.46 -2.03 33.19
N ASP A 345 4.23 -2.80 33.92
CA ASP A 345 4.71 -2.42 35.23
C ASP A 345 6.24 -2.49 35.26
N VAL A 346 6.86 -1.32 35.23
CA VAL A 346 8.30 -1.10 35.43
C VAL A 346 8.56 -0.16 36.57
N GLY A 347 7.61 -0.06 37.51
CA GLY A 347 7.73 0.73 38.71
C GLY A 347 8.83 0.21 39.65
N HIS A 348 9.13 0.98 40.71
CA HIS A 348 10.16 0.65 41.68
C HIS A 348 11.59 0.52 41.12
N ASN A 349 11.89 1.25 40.05
CA ASN A 349 13.20 1.30 39.40
C ASN A 349 13.83 2.72 39.50
N PRO A 350 14.43 3.08 40.65
CA PRO A 350 14.95 4.45 40.86
C PRO A 350 16.02 4.89 39.83
N ALA A 351 16.74 3.95 39.24
CA ALA A 351 17.73 4.24 38.21
C ALA A 351 17.11 4.51 36.82
N MET A 352 15.82 4.20 36.63
CA MET A 352 15.08 4.52 35.40
C MET A 352 14.77 6.01 35.37
N THR A 353 15.61 6.77 34.67
CA THR A 353 15.50 8.24 34.53
C THR A 353 14.93 8.70 33.21
N ASP A 354 14.62 7.77 32.31
CA ASP A 354 14.05 8.00 30.99
C ASP A 354 12.96 6.98 30.69
N ILE A 355 11.85 7.46 30.14
CA ILE A 355 10.70 6.69 29.72
C ILE A 355 10.36 6.95 28.23
N SER A 356 11.32 7.41 27.43
CA SER A 356 11.14 7.76 26.01
C SER A 356 10.64 6.59 25.17
N PHE A 357 10.90 5.34 25.56
CA PHE A 357 10.39 4.15 24.92
C PHE A 357 8.85 4.13 24.81
N LEU A 358 8.14 4.82 25.70
CA LEU A 358 6.67 4.90 25.67
C LEU A 358 6.13 5.57 24.40
N SER A 359 6.90 6.43 23.75
CA SER A 359 6.50 7.02 22.47
C SER A 359 6.32 5.98 21.34
N HIS A 360 6.72 4.74 21.59
CA HIS A 360 6.59 3.62 20.66
C HIS A 360 5.56 2.57 21.11
N THR A 361 4.78 2.84 22.18
CA THR A 361 3.79 1.90 22.73
C THR A 361 2.36 2.46 22.72
N PRO A 362 1.79 2.77 21.53
CA PRO A 362 0.50 3.46 21.40
C PRO A 362 -0.70 2.62 21.87
N GLU A 363 -0.50 1.30 22.01
CA GLU A 363 -1.54 0.36 22.46
C GLU A 363 -1.67 0.27 23.99
N LEU A 364 -0.82 1.00 24.74
CA LEU A 364 -0.73 0.89 26.20
C LEU A 364 -2.02 1.37 26.88
N GLU A 365 -2.62 0.48 27.66
CA GLU A 365 -3.84 0.69 28.44
C GLU A 365 -3.56 0.89 29.93
N VAL A 366 -2.51 0.24 30.43
CA VAL A 366 -2.11 0.27 31.85
C VAL A 366 -0.62 0.50 31.98
N ALA A 367 -0.23 1.53 32.74
CA ALA A 367 1.16 1.81 33.05
C ALA A 367 1.38 2.06 34.55
N VAL A 368 2.29 1.27 35.16
CA VAL A 368 2.81 1.48 36.48
C VAL A 368 4.28 1.88 36.36
N LEU A 369 4.55 3.19 36.53
CA LEU A 369 5.86 3.83 36.34
C LEU A 369 6.39 4.47 37.63
N SER A 370 5.77 4.14 38.74
CA SER A 370 5.94 4.75 40.03
C SER A 370 7.28 4.43 40.69
N ILE A 371 7.70 5.24 41.68
CA ILE A 371 8.91 5.06 42.50
C ILE A 371 10.15 4.92 41.57
N SER A 372 10.29 5.82 40.65
CA SER A 372 11.31 5.81 39.60
C SER A 372 11.95 7.20 39.44
N GLY A 373 13.12 7.25 38.81
CA GLY A 373 13.95 8.44 38.74
C GLY A 373 13.63 9.46 37.63
N TRP A 374 12.64 9.17 36.81
CA TRP A 374 12.30 10.04 35.67
C TRP A 374 11.46 11.26 36.05
N SER A 375 11.52 12.31 35.22
CA SER A 375 10.82 13.58 35.46
C SER A 375 10.07 14.10 34.22
N ASP A 376 10.45 13.68 33.02
CA ASP A 376 9.79 14.09 31.77
C ASP A 376 8.62 13.16 31.46
N ALA A 377 7.39 13.69 31.54
CA ALA A 377 6.17 12.96 31.25
C ALA A 377 5.76 13.02 29.76
N SER A 378 6.51 13.75 28.92
CA SER A 378 6.14 13.94 27.49
C SER A 378 5.88 12.64 26.74
N PRO A 379 6.66 11.55 26.91
CA PRO A 379 6.41 10.28 26.19
C PRO A 379 5.06 9.64 26.49
N ILE A 380 4.46 9.93 27.66
CA ILE A 380 3.15 9.38 28.05
C ILE A 380 2.04 9.91 27.14
N ALA A 381 2.21 11.11 26.55
CA ALA A 381 1.23 11.68 25.61
C ALA A 381 1.01 10.82 24.36
N ASP A 382 1.98 9.99 24.00
CA ASP A 382 1.91 9.10 22.84
C ASP A 382 1.18 7.77 23.13
N CYS A 383 0.64 7.61 24.34
CA CYS A 383 -0.15 6.45 24.77
C CYS A 383 -1.66 6.80 24.92
N PRO A 384 -2.40 7.08 23.84
CA PRO A 384 -3.76 7.64 23.91
C PRO A 384 -4.80 6.68 24.50
N LYS A 385 -4.48 5.38 24.59
CA LYS A 385 -5.37 4.33 25.10
C LYS A 385 -5.25 4.12 26.60
N LEU A 386 -4.36 4.85 27.30
CA LEU A 386 -4.18 4.71 28.73
C LEU A 386 -5.48 4.94 29.50
N GLU A 387 -5.88 3.93 30.27
CA GLU A 387 -6.98 3.96 31.22
C GLU A 387 -6.50 4.02 32.68
N TYR A 388 -5.33 3.48 32.94
CA TYR A 388 -4.75 3.39 34.29
C TYR A 388 -3.28 3.83 34.29
N LEU A 389 -2.94 4.79 35.15
CA LEU A 389 -1.57 5.33 35.24
C LEU A 389 -1.15 5.57 36.68
N GLU A 390 -0.04 4.97 37.09
CA GLU A 390 0.64 5.25 38.37
C GLU A 390 2.01 5.88 38.14
N ILE A 391 2.18 7.14 38.58
CA ILE A 391 3.44 7.90 38.50
C ILE A 391 3.86 8.47 39.85
N GLN A 392 3.28 7.97 40.90
CA GLN A 392 3.62 8.45 42.26
C GLN A 392 5.10 8.24 42.60
N SER A 393 5.63 9.13 43.42
CA SER A 393 7.04 9.09 43.85
C SER A 393 8.03 9.12 42.68
N THR A 394 7.76 9.95 41.68
CA THR A 394 8.69 10.35 40.61
C THR A 394 9.06 11.81 40.78
N TYR A 395 9.78 12.39 39.82
CA TYR A 395 10.21 13.79 39.81
C TYR A 395 9.42 14.65 38.79
N VAL A 396 8.22 14.25 38.47
CA VAL A 396 7.34 14.99 37.51
C VAL A 396 6.87 16.29 38.15
N THR A 397 7.00 17.39 37.38
CA THR A 397 6.54 18.73 37.76
C THR A 397 5.54 19.33 36.78
N ASP A 398 5.43 18.78 35.58
CA ASP A 398 4.50 19.20 34.52
C ASP A 398 3.59 18.04 34.08
N LEU A 399 2.30 18.24 34.28
CA LEU A 399 1.25 17.28 33.87
C LEU A 399 0.61 17.63 32.53
N THR A 400 1.09 18.66 31.83
CA THR A 400 0.56 19.05 30.52
C THR A 400 0.48 17.90 29.52
N PRO A 401 1.48 16.99 29.43
CA PRO A 401 1.43 15.85 28.54
C PRO A 401 0.23 14.91 28.76
N LEU A 402 -0.27 14.84 29.98
CA LEU A 402 -1.40 13.97 30.33
C LEU A 402 -2.74 14.53 29.86
N SER A 403 -2.83 15.84 29.56
CA SER A 403 -4.09 16.51 29.20
C SER A 403 -4.81 15.94 27.99
N GLY A 404 -4.07 15.22 27.13
CA GLY A 404 -4.57 14.53 25.93
C GLY A 404 -5.16 13.13 26.18
N LEU A 405 -4.93 12.54 27.33
CA LEU A 405 -5.27 11.13 27.63
C LEU A 405 -6.77 10.97 27.97
N LYS A 406 -7.61 11.06 26.96
CA LYS A 406 -9.08 11.12 27.13
C LYS A 406 -9.72 9.82 27.61
N GLU A 407 -8.99 8.71 27.53
CA GLU A 407 -9.43 7.40 28.05
C GLU A 407 -9.08 7.17 29.51
N LEU A 408 -8.24 8.05 30.11
CA LEU A 408 -7.73 7.86 31.46
C LEU A 408 -8.86 7.91 32.51
N ARG A 409 -8.91 6.87 33.33
CA ARG A 409 -9.92 6.68 34.37
C ARG A 409 -9.29 6.67 35.78
N HIS A 410 -8.10 6.12 35.92
CA HIS A 410 -7.40 6.05 37.19
C HIS A 410 -6.03 6.70 37.08
N LEU A 411 -5.73 7.67 37.92
CA LEU A 411 -4.47 8.38 37.96
C LEU A 411 -3.95 8.52 39.37
N ASN A 412 -2.74 8.01 39.62
CA ASN A 412 -2.04 8.19 40.87
C ASN A 412 -0.82 9.10 40.68
N ILE A 413 -0.90 10.30 41.24
CA ILE A 413 0.16 11.31 41.25
C ILE A 413 0.61 11.63 42.68
N ALA A 414 0.36 10.74 43.66
CA ALA A 414 0.75 10.99 45.02
C ALA A 414 2.28 11.15 45.18
N ASN A 415 2.69 11.89 46.19
CA ASN A 415 4.11 12.07 46.54
C ASN A 415 4.97 12.58 45.34
N LEU A 416 4.50 13.61 44.63
CA LEU A 416 5.26 14.38 43.66
C LEU A 416 5.68 15.72 44.34
N PRO A 417 6.88 15.81 44.94
CA PRO A 417 7.20 16.85 45.92
C PRO A 417 7.32 18.26 45.31
N GLU A 418 7.55 18.35 44.02
CA GLU A 418 7.71 19.65 43.31
C GLU A 418 6.51 20.00 42.40
N LEU A 419 5.48 19.17 42.38
CA LEU A 419 4.28 19.40 41.61
C LEU A 419 3.40 20.47 42.28
N THR A 420 3.11 21.57 41.56
CA THR A 420 2.32 22.71 42.04
C THR A 420 1.06 22.99 41.22
N ASP A 421 0.93 22.41 40.03
CA ASP A 421 -0.20 22.65 39.14
C ASP A 421 -0.79 21.32 38.61
N ILE A 422 -2.08 21.10 38.93
CA ILE A 422 -2.86 19.98 38.41
C ILE A 422 -3.91 20.40 37.39
N SER A 423 -3.89 21.68 36.96
CA SER A 423 -4.90 22.21 36.02
C SER A 423 -4.94 21.47 34.66
N PRO A 424 -3.84 20.88 34.13
CA PRO A 424 -3.91 20.08 32.92
C PRO A 424 -4.87 18.89 33.01
N LEU A 425 -5.13 18.37 34.23
CA LEU A 425 -6.01 17.22 34.44
C LEU A 425 -7.50 17.58 34.34
N TYR A 426 -7.89 18.87 34.35
CA TYR A 426 -9.30 19.27 34.28
C TYR A 426 -9.97 18.85 32.96
N SER A 427 -9.19 18.55 31.96
CA SER A 427 -9.68 18.08 30.65
C SER A 427 -9.98 16.56 30.59
N LEU A 428 -9.63 15.81 31.65
CA LEU A 428 -9.76 14.34 31.71
C LEU A 428 -11.16 13.95 32.22
N THR A 429 -12.16 14.14 31.40
CA THR A 429 -13.58 13.99 31.81
C THR A 429 -14.02 12.57 32.12
N LYS A 430 -13.22 11.55 31.75
CA LYS A 430 -13.48 10.15 32.09
C LYS A 430 -12.82 9.71 33.39
N LEU A 431 -12.08 10.61 34.06
CA LEU A 431 -11.36 10.26 35.26
C LEU A 431 -12.33 9.89 36.39
N GLU A 432 -12.21 8.67 36.91
CA GLU A 432 -13.02 8.11 37.98
C GLU A 432 -12.36 8.26 39.32
N ARG A 433 -11.00 8.11 39.36
CA ARG A 433 -10.21 8.22 40.62
C ARG A 433 -8.92 8.99 40.37
N LEU A 434 -8.63 9.91 41.24
CA LEU A 434 -7.40 10.70 41.28
C LEU A 434 -6.82 10.67 42.69
N TRP A 435 -5.56 10.27 42.81
CA TRP A 435 -4.85 10.33 44.08
C TRP A 435 -3.75 11.39 44.07
N VAL A 436 -3.93 12.41 44.89
CA VAL A 436 -3.00 13.56 45.02
C VAL A 436 -2.38 13.66 46.43
N GLY A 437 -2.39 12.59 47.21
CA GLY A 437 -1.85 12.57 48.56
C GLY A 437 -0.37 12.93 48.63
N CYS A 438 0.07 13.55 49.71
CA CYS A 438 1.47 13.95 49.95
C CYS A 438 2.03 14.95 48.91
N ILE A 439 1.17 15.76 48.28
CA ILE A 439 1.58 16.88 47.41
C ILE A 439 1.28 18.17 48.16
N ASP A 440 2.24 18.62 48.98
CA ASP A 440 2.08 19.81 49.85
C ASP A 440 1.92 21.12 49.08
N PRO A 441 2.44 21.33 47.88
CA PRO A 441 2.27 22.64 47.21
C PRO A 441 0.99 22.76 46.35
N VAL A 442 0.15 21.72 46.17
CA VAL A 442 -1.07 21.90 45.36
C VAL A 442 -2.14 22.64 46.16
N PRO A 443 -2.55 23.84 45.73
CA PRO A 443 -3.54 24.64 46.43
C PRO A 443 -4.91 23.93 46.48
N GLU A 444 -5.62 24.04 47.63
CA GLU A 444 -6.99 23.51 47.79
C GLU A 444 -7.92 23.97 46.71
N ALA A 445 -7.78 25.22 46.22
CA ALA A 445 -8.55 25.77 45.12
C ALA A 445 -8.41 24.97 43.81
N GLN A 446 -7.27 24.32 43.58
CA GLN A 446 -7.10 23.46 42.38
C GLN A 446 -7.82 22.14 42.55
N ILE A 447 -7.87 21.60 43.75
CA ILE A 447 -8.65 20.39 44.07
C ILE A 447 -10.14 20.67 43.86
N GLU A 448 -10.61 21.82 44.39
CA GLU A 448 -12.00 22.27 44.17
C GLU A 448 -12.33 22.46 42.69
N ALA A 449 -11.41 23.07 41.92
CA ALA A 449 -11.57 23.26 40.47
C ALA A 449 -11.58 21.92 39.72
N MET A 450 -10.72 20.98 40.11
CA MET A 450 -10.70 19.62 39.57
C MET A 450 -12.03 18.90 39.83
N GLN A 451 -12.55 18.97 41.07
CA GLN A 451 -13.84 18.39 41.43
C GLN A 451 -14.99 19.03 40.65
N ALA A 452 -14.92 20.33 40.37
CA ALA A 452 -15.92 21.01 39.54
C ALA A 452 -15.83 20.61 38.07
N ALA A 453 -14.61 20.44 37.55
CA ALA A 453 -14.39 20.05 36.16
C ALA A 453 -14.79 18.57 35.89
N VAL A 454 -14.55 17.69 36.86
CA VAL A 454 -14.86 16.24 36.76
C VAL A 454 -15.64 15.81 38.01
N PRO A 455 -16.95 16.12 38.09
CA PRO A 455 -17.75 15.89 39.29
C PRO A 455 -17.87 14.44 39.75
N GLY A 456 -17.70 13.49 38.80
CA GLY A 456 -17.73 12.04 39.07
C GLY A 456 -16.42 11.47 39.63
N CYS A 457 -15.34 12.24 39.59
CA CYS A 457 -14.03 11.78 40.04
C CYS A 457 -13.92 11.74 41.58
N VAL A 458 -13.51 10.62 42.10
CA VAL A 458 -13.17 10.50 43.53
C VAL A 458 -11.72 10.98 43.70
N ILE A 459 -11.55 12.14 44.34
CA ILE A 459 -10.24 12.73 44.61
C ILE A 459 -9.79 12.34 46.03
N ASN A 460 -8.65 11.64 46.15
CA ASN A 460 -8.06 11.27 47.43
C ASN A 460 -6.85 12.19 47.70
N THR A 461 -6.95 12.95 48.77
CA THR A 461 -5.91 13.90 49.25
C THR A 461 -5.21 13.42 50.51
N THR A 462 -5.52 12.21 51.00
CA THR A 462 -4.95 11.71 52.24
C THR A 462 -3.47 11.33 52.09
N THR A 463 -2.78 11.26 53.23
CA THR A 463 -1.40 10.81 53.28
C THR A 463 -1.27 9.36 52.80
N TYR A 464 -0.08 9.06 52.27
CA TYR A 464 0.25 7.75 51.69
C TYR A 464 0.05 6.64 52.76
N ASP A 465 -0.97 5.80 52.54
CA ASP A 465 -1.07 4.49 53.20
C ASP A 465 -1.38 3.44 52.11
N PRO A 466 -0.37 2.68 51.68
CA PRO A 466 -0.58 1.67 50.67
C PRO A 466 -1.39 0.46 51.15
N THR A 467 -1.61 0.35 52.45
CA THR A 467 -2.11 -0.93 53.02
C THR A 467 -3.53 -0.90 53.59
N ALA A 468 -4.06 0.24 54.01
CA ALA A 468 -5.29 0.23 54.84
C ALA A 468 -6.35 1.26 54.43
N GLY A 469 -6.45 1.69 53.25
CA GLY A 469 -7.41 2.69 52.77
C GLY A 469 -6.83 3.47 51.60
N GLY A 470 -5.78 2.91 51.01
CA GLY A 470 -5.05 3.54 49.95
C GLY A 470 -5.70 3.41 48.60
N TRP A 471 -4.93 3.73 47.60
CA TRP A 471 -5.27 3.82 46.19
C TRP A 471 -6.01 2.59 45.64
N ARG A 472 -5.69 1.40 46.13
CA ARG A 472 -6.17 0.11 45.61
C ARG A 472 -7.51 -0.34 46.21
N TRP A 473 -8.05 0.44 47.13
CA TRP A 473 -9.26 0.09 47.88
C TRP A 473 -10.34 1.18 47.73
N THR A 474 -11.59 0.79 47.61
CA THR A 474 -12.72 1.72 47.46
C THR A 474 -13.49 1.93 48.79
N GLY A 475 -13.16 1.23 49.84
CA GLY A 475 -13.83 1.32 51.16
C GLY A 475 -13.69 0.05 51.94
N THR A 476 -14.60 -0.10 52.92
CA THR A 476 -14.68 -1.27 53.82
C THR A 476 -16.07 -1.86 53.70
N ASP A 477 -16.17 -3.17 53.68
CA ASP A 477 -17.47 -3.86 53.77
C ASP A 477 -18.05 -3.66 55.15
N ASP A 478 -19.26 -3.08 55.24
CA ASP A 478 -19.92 -2.73 56.49
C ASP A 478 -20.23 -3.94 57.39
N LYS A 479 -20.29 -5.15 56.85
CA LYS A 479 -20.66 -6.36 57.56
C LYS A 479 -19.45 -7.12 58.07
N THR A 480 -18.38 -7.14 57.31
CA THR A 480 -17.20 -7.93 57.59
C THR A 480 -16.01 -7.12 58.11
N GLY A 481 -16.03 -5.80 57.89
CA GLY A 481 -14.89 -4.93 58.14
C GLY A 481 -13.72 -5.15 57.18
N ALA A 482 -13.91 -5.99 56.15
CA ALA A 482 -12.86 -6.26 55.18
C ALA A 482 -12.75 -5.10 54.17
N PRO A 483 -11.52 -4.75 53.73
CA PRO A 483 -11.36 -3.73 52.67
C PRO A 483 -11.95 -4.23 51.37
N ILE A 484 -12.68 -3.35 50.68
CA ILE A 484 -13.23 -3.59 49.35
C ILE A 484 -12.20 -3.12 48.31
N ARG A 485 -11.77 -4.05 47.49
CA ARG A 485 -10.79 -3.79 46.43
C ARG A 485 -11.41 -3.00 45.29
N ASP A 486 -10.64 -2.10 44.68
CA ASP A 486 -11.08 -1.44 43.47
C ASP A 486 -11.14 -2.46 42.29
N PRO A 487 -12.21 -2.52 41.52
CA PRO A 487 -12.34 -3.48 40.42
C PRO A 487 -11.22 -3.36 39.37
N ARG A 488 -10.66 -2.18 39.15
CA ARG A 488 -9.53 -2.00 38.20
C ARG A 488 -8.24 -2.56 38.80
N TYR A 489 -8.08 -2.53 40.10
CA TYR A 489 -6.96 -3.18 40.76
C TYR A 489 -7.08 -4.71 40.70
N ASP A 490 -8.28 -5.25 40.76
CA ASP A 490 -8.50 -6.68 40.49
C ASP A 490 -8.06 -7.04 39.04
N LEU A 491 -8.31 -6.19 38.08
CA LEU A 491 -7.78 -6.35 36.72
C LEU A 491 -6.24 -6.38 36.70
N LEU A 492 -5.58 -5.48 37.43
CA LEU A 492 -4.12 -5.49 37.52
C LEU A 492 -3.59 -6.79 38.18
N ILE A 493 -4.25 -7.30 39.21
CA ILE A 493 -3.90 -8.57 39.79
C ILE A 493 -4.02 -9.71 38.79
N GLU A 494 -5.11 -9.72 38.02
CA GLU A 494 -5.33 -10.71 36.98
C GLU A 494 -4.26 -10.62 35.90
N GLN A 495 -4.00 -9.39 35.41
CA GLN A 495 -3.03 -9.18 34.34
C GLN A 495 -1.59 -9.37 34.78
N PHE A 496 -1.20 -8.90 35.94
CA PHE A 496 0.19 -8.96 36.43
C PHE A 496 0.47 -10.10 37.43
N GLY A 497 -0.54 -10.84 37.83
CA GLY A 497 -0.36 -11.92 38.80
C GLY A 497 0.11 -11.44 40.18
N TYR A 498 -0.30 -10.22 40.61
CA TYR A 498 0.01 -9.73 41.95
C TYR A 498 -0.73 -10.57 42.97
N GLU A 499 -0.11 -11.60 43.50
CA GLU A 499 -0.63 -12.35 44.64
C GLU A 499 -0.29 -11.67 45.97
N GLU A 500 -1.14 -11.87 46.98
CA GLU A 500 -0.91 -11.31 48.30
C GLU A 500 0.46 -11.74 48.85
N GLY A 501 1.41 -10.79 48.82
CA GLY A 501 2.74 -10.96 49.39
C GLY A 501 3.82 -11.61 48.54
N ALA A 502 3.49 -12.06 47.35
CA ALA A 502 4.45 -12.59 46.42
C ALA A 502 4.32 -11.89 45.07
N PHE A 503 5.37 -11.23 44.61
CA PHE A 503 5.50 -10.88 43.19
C PHE A 503 5.86 -12.18 42.48
N ALA A 504 4.88 -12.84 41.88
CA ALA A 504 5.12 -14.02 41.06
C ALA A 504 5.82 -13.60 39.77
N TYR A 505 7.11 -13.85 39.69
CA TYR A 505 7.91 -13.68 38.47
C TYR A 505 7.70 -14.82 37.45
N SER A 506 6.55 -15.47 37.51
CA SER A 506 6.20 -16.60 36.64
C SER A 506 5.98 -16.27 35.16
N TRP A 507 6.29 -15.04 34.81
CA TRP A 507 6.11 -14.54 33.43
C TRP A 507 7.40 -14.44 32.62
N LEU A 508 8.53 -14.58 33.31
CA LEU A 508 9.79 -14.75 32.63
C LEU A 508 9.65 -16.08 31.90
N ASP A 509 9.79 -16.04 30.63
CA ASP A 509 9.71 -17.19 29.78
C ASP A 509 10.51 -18.35 30.46
N PRO A 510 9.87 -19.45 30.82
CA PRO A 510 10.54 -20.53 31.57
C PRO A 510 11.62 -21.24 30.77
N GLU A 511 11.83 -20.88 29.52
CA GLU A 511 12.84 -21.46 28.64
C GLU A 511 14.22 -20.78 28.71
N TYR A 512 14.45 -19.84 29.67
CA TYR A 512 15.78 -19.24 29.90
C TYR A 512 16.23 -19.32 31.35
#